data_bae1a065f37b9687680cfec28fae2f08
#
_entry.id   bae1a065f37b9687680cfec28fae2f08
#
_cell.length_a   1.000
_cell.length_b   1.000
_cell.length_c   1.000
_cell.angle_alpha   90.00
_cell.angle_beta   90.00
_cell.angle_gamma   90.00
#
_symmetry.space_group_name_H-M   'P 1'
#
loop_
_entity.id
_entity.type
_entity.pdbx_description
1 polymer ?
#
loop_
_entity_poly.entity_id
_entity_poly.type
_entity_poly.pdbx_seq_one_letter_code
_entity_poly.pdbx_strand_id
1 'polypeptide(L)'
;MSYEYSQTSKASSIALRIAILMSVSRFEKPQKSMDSEAFRKHGKEMVDFIADYWDGMRERTPLPDVQPGYIWDMVPSSPPENPESWSKIFADIEPVVLNANTNWHHPHFFAYFPTSLSYPSIMADMLSGAIGSIGFTWKSSPSMTELEMVCTDWLVKALDLPEFFLNSHDGPGAGMIQSTASDATLVALLAARARAVNKYKKNLESTKLGWVYSNVNQLISKVRDTKRDHENIINPENHDPAVLTKLIAYTSDQGHSSIEKDAMLAGVKLRKLKSSFDARLKNYSVRAEVLEAAIAEDRASGLIPFIMIATVGTTSTCGVDSAKELGPVCNREGIWLHVDAAYAGSYLICPEYRYLAEGLEMVDSFNFNAHKALMVNFDCSPMWFKDATEAVSYFDVDPVYLKHEHQKKAADLRHLQIALGRRFRSLKIWFVMRALGIEHIQKHLRIMEQRAKEFSEIISKDDKFEITVPQHLGLVCFRLKASNEVNEKLTAAINEDRRIHLVPSTAHGAFFLRLAVCNSETTSEDIHFAYNVIKEISQKFV
;
A
#
# COMPACT_ATOMS: atom_id res chain seq x y z
N MET A 1 68.70 24.26 -50.92
CA MET A 1 68.31 22.87 -50.48
C MET A 1 67.79 22.84 -49.04
N SER A 2 66.69 23.56 -48.68
CA SER A 2 66.14 23.54 -47.31
C SER A 2 64.62 23.79 -47.23
N TYR A 3 63.88 23.55 -48.31
CA TYR A 3 62.43 23.76 -48.31
C TYR A 3 61.57 22.51 -48.63
N GLU A 4 62.18 21.41 -49.04
CA GLU A 4 61.43 20.18 -49.38
C GLU A 4 61.29 19.16 -48.24
N TYR A 5 62.10 19.26 -47.13
CA TYR A 5 62.06 18.33 -46.06
C TYR A 5 60.96 18.60 -45.01
N SER A 6 60.31 19.77 -45.11
CA SER A 6 59.25 20.16 -44.14
C SER A 6 57.83 19.72 -44.56
N GLN A 7 57.59 19.44 -45.83
CA GLN A 7 56.21 19.05 -46.27
C GLN A 7 55.94 17.54 -46.17
N THR A 8 56.93 16.69 -46.35
CA THR A 8 56.79 15.24 -46.22
C THR A 8 56.55 14.77 -44.79
N SER A 9 57.11 15.45 -43.77
CA SER A 9 56.92 15.17 -42.37
C SER A 9 55.48 15.52 -41.85
N LYS A 10 54.91 16.63 -42.37
CA LYS A 10 53.54 17.04 -42.02
C LYS A 10 52.48 16.16 -42.68
N ALA A 11 52.68 15.72 -43.90
CA ALA A 11 51.79 14.83 -44.62
C ALA A 11 51.73 13.43 -43.97
N SER A 12 52.88 12.90 -43.52
CA SER A 12 52.93 11.63 -42.79
C SER A 12 52.28 11.71 -41.41
N SER A 13 52.42 12.85 -40.71
CA SER A 13 51.75 13.06 -39.39
C SER A 13 50.23 13.21 -39.53
N ILE A 14 49.74 13.85 -40.59
CA ILE A 14 48.31 13.99 -40.88
C ILE A 14 47.70 12.64 -41.33
N ALA A 15 48.38 11.88 -42.18
CA ALA A 15 47.97 10.56 -42.60
C ALA A 15 47.91 9.56 -41.42
N LEU A 16 48.88 9.64 -40.48
CA LEU A 16 48.89 8.83 -39.27
C LEU A 16 47.75 9.23 -38.30
N ARG A 17 47.47 10.54 -38.16
CA ARG A 17 46.32 11.01 -37.36
C ARG A 17 44.98 10.64 -37.98
N ILE A 18 44.84 10.68 -39.29
CA ILE A 18 43.64 10.22 -40.01
C ILE A 18 43.50 8.70 -39.88
N ALA A 19 44.57 7.93 -39.99
CA ALA A 19 44.56 6.47 -39.76
C ALA A 19 44.20 6.10 -38.32
N ILE A 20 44.70 6.85 -37.33
CA ILE A 20 44.31 6.69 -35.92
C ILE A 20 42.86 7.11 -35.71
N LEU A 21 42.39 8.21 -36.31
CA LEU A 21 40.97 8.62 -36.25
C LEU A 21 40.05 7.64 -36.99
N MET A 22 40.49 7.04 -38.08
CA MET A 22 39.73 6.01 -38.80
C MET A 22 39.79 4.64 -38.13
N SER A 23 40.82 4.32 -37.34
CA SER A 23 40.86 3.12 -36.49
C SER A 23 40.04 3.25 -35.21
N VAL A 24 39.82 4.48 -34.73
CA VAL A 24 38.93 4.78 -33.58
C VAL A 24 37.46 4.92 -34.01
N SER A 25 37.14 5.01 -35.33
CA SER A 25 35.77 5.16 -35.82
C SER A 25 35.01 3.86 -36.12
N ARG A 26 35.54 2.69 -35.77
CA ARG A 26 34.68 1.58 -35.47
C ARG A 26 34.24 1.71 -33.98
N PHE A 27 33.31 2.62 -33.73
CA PHE A 27 32.39 2.41 -32.61
C PHE A 27 31.72 1.06 -32.86
N GLU A 28 32.32 -0.01 -32.39
CA GLU A 28 31.59 -1.24 -32.17
C GLU A 28 30.34 -0.81 -31.37
N LYS A 29 29.15 -0.98 -31.96
CA LYS A 29 27.91 -0.78 -31.22
C LYS A 29 28.10 -1.58 -29.96
N PRO A 30 27.92 -0.95 -28.77
CA PRO A 30 28.11 -1.69 -27.53
C PRO A 30 27.32 -3.00 -27.65
N GLN A 31 28.03 -4.11 -27.48
CA GLN A 31 27.45 -5.44 -27.63
C GLN A 31 26.28 -5.49 -26.65
N LYS A 32 25.04 -5.53 -27.16
CA LYS A 32 23.88 -5.63 -26.30
C LYS A 32 24.02 -6.94 -25.54
N SER A 33 24.08 -6.88 -24.24
CA SER A 33 24.15 -8.05 -23.36
C SER A 33 23.02 -9.05 -23.64
N MET A 34 21.87 -8.56 -24.12
CA MET A 34 20.73 -9.35 -24.61
C MET A 34 20.10 -8.59 -25.78
N ASP A 35 20.16 -9.16 -26.97
CA ASP A 35 19.48 -8.61 -28.15
C ASP A 35 17.99 -9.05 -28.19
N SER A 36 17.25 -8.60 -29.19
CA SER A 36 15.83 -8.88 -29.30
C SER A 36 15.51 -10.36 -29.55
N GLU A 37 16.42 -11.12 -30.19
CA GLU A 37 16.23 -12.56 -30.42
C GLU A 37 16.48 -13.34 -29.13
N ALA A 38 17.55 -13.01 -28.40
CA ALA A 38 17.84 -13.57 -27.08
C ALA A 38 16.70 -13.23 -26.09
N PHE A 39 16.20 -11.99 -26.09
CA PHE A 39 15.06 -11.59 -25.27
C PHE A 39 13.80 -12.40 -25.61
N ARG A 40 13.47 -12.62 -26.88
CA ARG A 40 12.32 -13.46 -27.25
C ARG A 40 12.48 -14.90 -26.81
N LYS A 41 13.67 -15.47 -26.94
CA LYS A 41 13.96 -16.84 -26.52
C LYS A 41 13.81 -16.97 -24.99
N HIS A 42 14.57 -16.19 -24.25
CA HIS A 42 14.64 -16.28 -22.80
C HIS A 42 13.39 -15.74 -22.09
N GLY A 43 12.68 -14.79 -22.73
CA GLY A 43 11.38 -14.33 -22.23
C GLY A 43 10.30 -15.41 -22.31
N LYS A 44 10.29 -16.23 -23.36
CA LYS A 44 9.39 -17.39 -23.44
C LYS A 44 9.74 -18.43 -22.40
N GLU A 45 11.04 -18.77 -22.25
CA GLU A 45 11.53 -19.65 -21.21
C GLU A 45 11.13 -19.20 -19.80
N MET A 46 11.20 -17.90 -19.52
CA MET A 46 10.76 -17.32 -18.24
C MET A 46 9.23 -17.42 -18.06
N VAL A 47 8.45 -17.22 -19.09
CA VAL A 47 6.98 -17.35 -19.04
C VAL A 47 6.58 -18.79 -18.74
N ASP A 48 7.20 -19.76 -19.42
CA ASP A 48 6.99 -21.20 -19.20
C ASP A 48 7.38 -21.57 -17.75
N PHE A 49 8.55 -21.11 -17.29
CA PHE A 49 9.00 -21.33 -15.92
C PHE A 49 8.04 -20.75 -14.86
N ILE A 50 7.48 -19.55 -15.10
CA ILE A 50 6.50 -18.94 -14.19
C ILE A 50 5.21 -19.78 -14.15
N ALA A 51 4.75 -20.29 -15.31
CA ALA A 51 3.57 -21.14 -15.36
C ALA A 51 3.80 -22.46 -14.60
N ASP A 52 4.94 -23.13 -14.84
CA ASP A 52 5.34 -24.37 -14.15
C ASP A 52 5.48 -24.16 -12.63
N TYR A 53 6.03 -23.01 -12.21
CA TYR A 53 6.11 -22.65 -10.78
C TYR A 53 4.71 -22.58 -10.14
N TRP A 54 3.73 -22.02 -10.84
CA TRP A 54 2.35 -21.94 -10.35
C TRP A 54 1.66 -23.31 -10.35
N ASP A 55 1.82 -24.09 -11.39
CA ASP A 55 1.24 -25.44 -11.48
C ASP A 55 1.81 -26.35 -10.40
N GLY A 56 3.10 -26.21 -10.06
CA GLY A 56 3.79 -26.94 -9.00
C GLY A 56 3.66 -26.35 -7.59
N MET A 57 2.76 -25.38 -7.35
CA MET A 57 2.67 -24.69 -6.04
C MET A 57 2.29 -25.64 -4.90
N ARG A 58 1.46 -26.64 -5.14
CA ARG A 58 0.99 -27.60 -4.11
C ARG A 58 2.08 -28.55 -3.63
N GLU A 59 3.13 -28.82 -4.44
CA GLU A 59 4.27 -29.66 -4.10
C GLU A 59 5.31 -28.94 -3.24
N ARG A 60 5.20 -27.60 -3.10
CA ARG A 60 6.07 -26.77 -2.25
C ARG A 60 5.57 -26.78 -0.82
N THR A 61 6.35 -26.18 0.09
CA THR A 61 5.91 -25.93 1.47
C THR A 61 5.49 -24.47 1.63
N PRO A 62 4.50 -24.15 2.49
CA PRO A 62 4.13 -22.75 2.78
C PRO A 62 5.30 -21.94 3.34
N LEU A 63 6.13 -22.55 4.20
CA LEU A 63 7.30 -21.93 4.82
C LEU A 63 8.59 -22.64 4.40
N PRO A 64 9.65 -21.90 4.07
CA PRO A 64 10.96 -22.47 3.76
C PRO A 64 11.67 -22.96 5.02
N ASP A 65 12.67 -23.84 4.83
CA ASP A 65 13.59 -24.31 5.88
C ASP A 65 14.94 -23.62 5.76
N VAL A 66 15.01 -22.35 6.13
CA VAL A 66 16.24 -21.57 6.05
C VAL A 66 16.49 -20.79 7.33
N GLN A 67 17.74 -20.45 7.61
CA GLN A 67 18.14 -19.59 8.70
C GLN A 67 18.63 -18.23 8.16
N PRO A 68 18.51 -17.15 8.96
CA PRO A 68 19.07 -15.85 8.57
C PRO A 68 20.54 -15.95 8.17
N GLY A 69 20.87 -15.36 7.02
CA GLY A 69 22.22 -15.38 6.48
C GLY A 69 22.49 -16.44 5.41
N TYR A 70 21.56 -17.39 5.16
CA TYR A 70 21.75 -18.50 4.22
C TYR A 70 22.19 -18.09 2.80
N ILE A 71 21.73 -16.93 2.33
CA ILE A 71 22.00 -16.48 0.96
C ILE A 71 23.46 -16.04 0.76
N TRP A 72 24.15 -15.59 1.84
CA TRP A 72 25.55 -15.18 1.77
C TRP A 72 26.50 -16.33 1.39
N ASP A 73 26.10 -17.57 1.71
CA ASP A 73 26.86 -18.78 1.39
C ASP A 73 26.55 -19.30 -0.03
N MET A 74 25.48 -18.79 -0.68
CA MET A 74 25.00 -19.26 -1.98
C MET A 74 25.42 -18.35 -3.15
N VAL A 75 25.68 -17.08 -2.88
CA VAL A 75 26.03 -16.11 -3.92
C VAL A 75 27.46 -15.60 -3.75
N PRO A 76 28.14 -15.17 -4.85
CA PRO A 76 29.49 -14.58 -4.76
C PRO A 76 29.50 -13.37 -3.83
N SER A 77 30.62 -13.16 -3.12
CA SER A 77 30.82 -12.03 -2.20
C SER A 77 30.93 -10.66 -2.89
N SER A 78 31.10 -10.64 -4.21
CA SER A 78 31.17 -9.44 -5.04
C SER A 78 30.44 -9.66 -6.38
N PRO A 79 29.95 -8.57 -7.03
CA PRO A 79 29.35 -8.68 -8.33
C PRO A 79 30.36 -9.22 -9.37
N PRO A 80 29.94 -9.97 -10.38
CA PRO A 80 30.82 -10.48 -11.42
C PRO A 80 31.39 -9.32 -12.26
N GLU A 81 32.69 -9.33 -12.53
CA GLU A 81 33.34 -8.34 -13.42
C GLU A 81 32.93 -8.54 -14.89
N ASN A 82 32.67 -9.77 -15.29
CA ASN A 82 32.25 -10.14 -16.64
C ASN A 82 30.82 -10.65 -16.63
N PRO A 83 30.06 -10.42 -17.74
CA PRO A 83 28.69 -10.91 -17.83
C PRO A 83 28.64 -12.44 -17.78
N GLU A 84 27.67 -12.96 -17.07
CA GLU A 84 27.37 -14.39 -17.02
C GLU A 84 26.34 -14.79 -18.07
N SER A 85 26.35 -16.08 -18.46
CA SER A 85 25.36 -16.60 -19.40
C SER A 85 23.97 -16.64 -18.78
N TRP A 86 22.94 -16.45 -19.62
CA TRP A 86 21.55 -16.59 -19.19
C TRP A 86 21.27 -17.93 -18.50
N SER A 87 21.79 -19.03 -19.06
CA SER A 87 21.58 -20.36 -18.50
C SER A 87 22.13 -20.51 -17.08
N LYS A 88 23.23 -19.82 -16.75
CA LYS A 88 23.77 -19.80 -15.38
C LYS A 88 22.85 -19.01 -14.45
N ILE A 89 22.46 -17.79 -14.85
CA ILE A 89 21.54 -16.95 -14.07
C ILE A 89 20.20 -17.66 -13.86
N PHE A 90 19.67 -18.30 -14.90
CA PHE A 90 18.40 -19.02 -14.84
C PHE A 90 18.46 -20.24 -13.91
N ALA A 91 19.58 -20.98 -13.92
CA ALA A 91 19.78 -22.12 -13.03
C ALA A 91 19.85 -21.73 -11.54
N ASP A 92 20.23 -20.49 -11.21
CA ASP A 92 20.32 -19.99 -9.85
C ASP A 92 18.94 -19.55 -9.29
N ILE A 93 17.91 -19.38 -10.13
CA ILE A 93 16.58 -18.90 -9.66
C ILE A 93 15.98 -19.87 -8.64
N GLU A 94 15.95 -21.15 -8.93
CA GLU A 94 15.35 -22.14 -8.02
C GLU A 94 16.09 -22.23 -6.69
N PRO A 95 17.42 -22.51 -6.62
CA PRO A 95 18.11 -22.66 -5.35
C PRO A 95 18.26 -21.37 -4.56
N VAL A 96 18.50 -20.23 -5.21
CA VAL A 96 18.79 -18.96 -4.53
C VAL A 96 17.52 -18.20 -4.14
N VAL A 97 16.49 -18.24 -5.00
CA VAL A 97 15.31 -17.38 -4.82
C VAL A 97 14.09 -18.18 -4.35
N LEU A 98 13.73 -19.27 -5.06
CA LEU A 98 12.43 -19.91 -4.83
C LEU A 98 12.43 -20.89 -3.66
N ASN A 99 13.50 -21.68 -3.47
CA ASN A 99 13.57 -22.68 -2.39
C ASN A 99 13.55 -22.05 -0.98
N ALA A 100 13.95 -20.80 -0.88
CA ALA A 100 13.95 -20.05 0.38
C ALA A 100 12.82 -19.02 0.47
N ASN A 101 11.90 -19.01 -0.49
CA ASN A 101 10.77 -18.08 -0.48
C ASN A 101 9.60 -18.64 0.34
N THR A 102 8.96 -17.79 1.12
CA THR A 102 7.66 -18.10 1.72
C THR A 102 6.60 -18.08 0.62
N ASN A 103 5.91 -19.20 0.42
CA ASN A 103 4.96 -19.37 -0.67
C ASN A 103 3.57 -18.81 -0.29
N TRP A 104 3.39 -17.50 -0.44
CA TRP A 104 2.16 -16.77 -0.08
C TRP A 104 0.90 -17.28 -0.80
N HIS A 105 1.06 -17.93 -1.93
CA HIS A 105 -0.05 -18.49 -2.72
C HIS A 105 -0.23 -20.00 -2.54
N HIS A 106 0.52 -20.62 -1.63
CA HIS A 106 0.31 -22.01 -1.28
C HIS A 106 -1.09 -22.19 -0.67
N PRO A 107 -1.87 -23.23 -1.03
CA PRO A 107 -3.21 -23.45 -0.48
C PRO A 107 -3.27 -23.59 1.04
N HIS A 108 -2.16 -23.92 1.67
CA HIS A 108 -2.01 -24.02 3.14
C HIS A 108 -1.34 -22.80 3.78
N PHE A 109 -1.18 -21.71 3.04
CA PHE A 109 -0.76 -20.43 3.60
C PHE A 109 -1.98 -19.66 4.09
N PHE A 110 -2.13 -19.52 5.41
CA PHE A 110 -3.27 -18.89 6.08
C PHE A 110 -2.85 -17.70 6.96
N ALA A 111 -1.68 -17.14 6.70
CA ALA A 111 -1.08 -16.07 7.49
C ALA A 111 -1.40 -14.68 6.93
N TYR A 112 -1.31 -13.66 7.75
CA TYR A 112 -1.51 -12.25 7.40
C TYR A 112 -2.89 -11.96 6.81
N PHE A 113 -2.94 -11.31 5.66
CA PHE A 113 -4.05 -11.20 4.72
C PHE A 113 -3.55 -11.53 3.31
N PRO A 114 -4.45 -11.85 2.35
CA PRO A 114 -4.02 -12.22 1.01
C PRO A 114 -3.09 -11.17 0.39
N THR A 115 -2.14 -11.64 -0.43
CA THR A 115 -1.55 -10.85 -1.50
C THR A 115 -2.02 -11.48 -2.80
N SER A 116 -2.88 -10.78 -3.52
CA SER A 116 -3.49 -11.33 -4.73
C SER A 116 -2.51 -11.43 -5.88
N LEU A 117 -2.80 -12.37 -6.77
CA LEU A 117 -2.10 -12.50 -8.03
C LEU A 117 -3.04 -13.07 -9.10
N SER A 118 -2.76 -12.78 -10.36
CA SER A 118 -3.37 -13.42 -11.52
C SER A 118 -2.45 -13.27 -12.73
N TYR A 119 -2.53 -14.18 -13.70
CA TYR A 119 -1.76 -14.05 -14.93
C TYR A 119 -2.00 -12.73 -15.68
N PRO A 120 -3.23 -12.21 -15.80
CA PRO A 120 -3.45 -10.87 -16.37
C PRO A 120 -2.66 -9.77 -15.64
N SER A 121 -2.57 -9.85 -14.32
CA SER A 121 -1.83 -8.87 -13.51
C SER A 121 -0.31 -8.97 -13.72
N ILE A 122 0.24 -10.19 -13.83
CA ILE A 122 1.65 -10.41 -14.18
C ILE A 122 1.97 -9.84 -15.56
N MET A 123 1.14 -10.13 -16.57
CA MET A 123 1.33 -9.61 -17.92
C MET A 123 1.29 -8.08 -17.97
N ALA A 124 0.43 -7.46 -17.17
CA ALA A 124 0.37 -5.99 -17.04
C ALA A 124 1.67 -5.42 -16.45
N ASP A 125 2.26 -6.06 -15.44
CA ASP A 125 3.55 -5.64 -14.87
C ASP A 125 4.73 -5.86 -15.86
N MET A 126 4.71 -6.96 -16.62
CA MET A 126 5.69 -7.17 -17.70
C MET A 126 5.63 -6.03 -18.73
N LEU A 127 4.43 -5.65 -19.16
CA LEU A 127 4.23 -4.56 -20.10
C LEU A 127 4.62 -3.20 -19.47
N SER A 128 4.26 -2.94 -18.23
CA SER A 128 4.64 -1.73 -17.49
C SER A 128 6.17 -1.58 -17.41
N GLY A 129 6.88 -2.66 -17.11
CA GLY A 129 8.34 -2.69 -17.12
C GLY A 129 8.95 -2.43 -18.51
N ALA A 130 8.33 -2.99 -19.55
CA ALA A 130 8.78 -2.81 -20.93
C ALA A 130 8.57 -1.38 -21.47
N ILE A 131 7.46 -0.72 -21.12
CA ILE A 131 7.19 0.68 -21.49
C ILE A 131 8.19 1.63 -20.82
N GLY A 132 8.57 1.38 -19.56
CA GLY A 132 9.58 2.15 -18.83
C GLY A 132 9.21 3.61 -18.55
N SER A 133 7.92 3.98 -18.63
CA SER A 133 7.45 5.34 -18.36
C SER A 133 7.44 5.66 -16.86
N ILE A 134 7.70 6.93 -16.54
CA ILE A 134 7.58 7.50 -15.19
C ILE A 134 6.53 8.61 -15.24
N GLY A 135 5.33 8.35 -14.69
CA GLY A 135 4.16 9.21 -14.85
C GLY A 135 4.04 10.32 -13.79
N PHE A 136 5.06 11.16 -13.61
CA PHE A 136 4.99 12.25 -12.63
C PHE A 136 4.14 13.44 -13.09
N THR A 137 4.01 13.68 -14.40
CA THR A 137 3.08 14.65 -14.98
C THR A 137 2.26 14.00 -16.08
N TRP A 138 1.15 14.62 -16.47
CA TRP A 138 0.39 14.19 -17.64
C TRP A 138 1.28 14.16 -18.89
N LYS A 139 2.13 15.16 -19.09
CA LYS A 139 3.03 15.23 -20.25
C LYS A 139 4.10 14.13 -20.28
N SER A 140 4.56 13.67 -19.12
CA SER A 140 5.55 12.59 -19.03
C SER A 140 4.98 11.23 -19.42
N SER A 141 3.69 11.00 -19.20
CA SER A 141 2.95 9.83 -19.68
C SER A 141 1.44 10.08 -19.66
N PRO A 142 0.86 10.60 -20.76
CA PRO A 142 -0.56 10.87 -20.84
C PRO A 142 -1.42 9.63 -20.62
N SER A 143 -1.09 8.53 -21.27
CA SER A 143 -1.84 7.26 -21.12
C SER A 143 -1.83 6.70 -19.71
N MET A 144 -0.73 6.89 -18.98
CA MET A 144 -0.63 6.44 -17.61
C MET A 144 -1.56 7.23 -16.67
N THR A 145 -1.59 8.56 -16.83
CA THR A 145 -2.46 9.44 -16.06
C THR A 145 -3.94 9.21 -16.38
N GLU A 146 -4.29 9.21 -17.67
CA GLU A 146 -5.68 9.02 -18.13
C GLU A 146 -6.23 7.64 -17.75
N LEU A 147 -5.43 6.57 -17.94
CA LEU A 147 -5.87 5.23 -17.58
C LEU A 147 -6.03 5.05 -16.07
N GLU A 148 -5.24 5.76 -15.25
CA GLU A 148 -5.40 5.72 -13.79
C GLU A 148 -6.72 6.37 -13.37
N MET A 149 -7.07 7.52 -13.94
CA MET A 149 -8.36 8.17 -13.69
C MET A 149 -9.53 7.28 -14.11
N VAL A 150 -9.47 6.68 -15.29
CA VAL A 150 -10.52 5.75 -15.78
C VAL A 150 -10.64 4.52 -14.87
N CYS A 151 -9.52 3.91 -14.48
CA CYS A 151 -9.54 2.71 -13.63
C CYS A 151 -10.05 2.99 -12.23
N THR A 152 -9.71 4.14 -11.64
CA THR A 152 -10.26 4.54 -10.34
C THR A 152 -11.76 4.86 -10.42
N ASP A 153 -12.25 5.43 -11.52
CA ASP A 153 -13.69 5.61 -11.76
C ASP A 153 -14.43 4.27 -11.96
N TRP A 154 -13.79 3.30 -12.64
CA TRP A 154 -14.36 1.95 -12.74
C TRP A 154 -14.49 1.30 -11.35
N LEU A 155 -13.51 1.50 -10.48
CA LEU A 155 -13.57 0.99 -9.10
C LEU A 155 -14.66 1.69 -8.28
N VAL A 156 -14.84 3.01 -8.40
CA VAL A 156 -15.96 3.71 -7.74
C VAL A 156 -17.29 3.05 -8.09
N LYS A 157 -17.52 2.79 -9.39
CA LYS A 157 -18.76 2.15 -9.87
C LYS A 157 -18.89 0.69 -9.44
N ALA A 158 -17.79 -0.08 -9.50
CA ALA A 158 -17.78 -1.49 -9.16
C ALA A 158 -18.00 -1.74 -7.66
N LEU A 159 -17.45 -0.88 -6.81
CA LEU A 159 -17.52 -0.96 -5.36
C LEU A 159 -18.74 -0.20 -4.78
N ASP A 160 -19.51 0.49 -5.63
CA ASP A 160 -20.65 1.32 -5.22
C ASP A 160 -20.24 2.43 -4.22
N LEU A 161 -19.11 3.09 -4.50
CA LEU A 161 -18.65 4.22 -3.71
C LEU A 161 -19.39 5.51 -4.08
N PRO A 162 -19.40 6.53 -3.22
CA PRO A 162 -20.02 7.82 -3.51
C PRO A 162 -19.53 8.45 -4.82
N GLU A 163 -20.45 8.98 -5.64
CA GLU A 163 -20.15 9.56 -6.96
C GLU A 163 -19.18 10.75 -6.91
N PHE A 164 -19.12 11.47 -5.80
CA PHE A 164 -18.16 12.57 -5.64
C PHE A 164 -16.70 12.12 -5.66
N PHE A 165 -16.41 10.82 -5.58
CA PHE A 165 -15.06 10.25 -5.76
C PHE A 165 -14.67 10.06 -7.23
N LEU A 166 -15.60 10.17 -8.18
CA LEU A 166 -15.31 10.04 -9.60
C LEU A 166 -14.43 11.19 -10.10
N ASN A 167 -13.38 10.88 -10.83
CA ASN A 167 -12.59 11.88 -11.58
C ASN A 167 -13.42 12.53 -12.70
N SER A 168 -14.42 11.81 -13.23
CA SER A 168 -15.34 12.28 -14.26
C SER A 168 -16.53 13.10 -13.73
N HIS A 169 -16.65 13.28 -12.42
CA HIS A 169 -17.66 14.12 -11.80
C HIS A 169 -17.26 15.61 -11.86
N ASP A 170 -18.23 16.51 -11.98
CA ASP A 170 -17.98 17.97 -12.00
C ASP A 170 -17.54 18.57 -10.63
N GLY A 171 -17.31 17.74 -9.63
CA GLY A 171 -16.85 18.11 -8.30
C GLY A 171 -15.34 18.11 -8.15
N PRO A 172 -14.84 18.49 -6.95
CA PRO A 172 -13.40 18.53 -6.64
C PRO A 172 -12.83 17.15 -6.25
N GLY A 173 -13.62 16.08 -6.27
CA GLY A 173 -13.17 14.76 -5.89
C GLY A 173 -12.27 14.11 -6.93
N ALA A 174 -11.37 13.24 -6.50
CA ALA A 174 -10.53 12.47 -7.41
C ALA A 174 -10.02 11.18 -6.77
N GLY A 175 -9.79 10.19 -7.64
CA GLY A 175 -9.15 8.93 -7.32
C GLY A 175 -7.75 8.83 -7.92
N MET A 176 -6.87 8.14 -7.21
CA MET A 176 -5.50 7.84 -7.63
C MET A 176 -5.03 6.52 -7.03
N ILE A 177 -3.84 6.05 -7.43
CA ILE A 177 -3.29 4.80 -6.94
C ILE A 177 -1.98 5.05 -6.17
N GLN A 178 -2.00 4.81 -4.86
CA GLN A 178 -0.82 4.75 -4.00
C GLN A 178 -0.12 3.38 -4.10
N SER A 179 1.10 3.27 -3.55
CA SER A 179 1.78 1.97 -3.45
C SER A 179 1.08 1.05 -2.44
N THR A 180 0.85 1.56 -1.22
CA THR A 180 0.28 0.79 -0.11
C THR A 180 -0.77 1.58 0.65
N ALA A 181 -1.59 0.92 1.48
CA ALA A 181 -2.49 1.61 2.40
C ALA A 181 -1.72 2.48 3.41
N SER A 182 -0.49 2.10 3.79
CA SER A 182 0.35 2.94 4.64
C SER A 182 0.68 4.28 3.98
N ASP A 183 1.07 4.27 2.68
CA ASP A 183 1.28 5.52 1.94
C ASP A 183 -0.01 6.32 1.82
N ALA A 184 -1.14 5.66 1.54
CA ALA A 184 -2.46 6.31 1.44
C ALA A 184 -2.86 6.99 2.76
N THR A 185 -2.72 6.30 3.89
CA THR A 185 -3.01 6.82 5.22
C THR A 185 -2.09 8.00 5.58
N LEU A 186 -0.78 7.90 5.28
CA LEU A 186 0.16 9.00 5.51
C LEU A 186 -0.22 10.23 4.68
N VAL A 187 -0.58 10.05 3.40
CA VAL A 187 -1.01 11.15 2.53
C VAL A 187 -2.30 11.80 3.06
N ALA A 188 -3.31 11.01 3.48
CA ALA A 188 -4.52 11.53 4.12
C ALA A 188 -4.21 12.31 5.40
N LEU A 189 -3.32 11.77 6.24
CA LEU A 189 -2.92 12.40 7.50
C LEU A 189 -2.18 13.72 7.26
N LEU A 190 -1.30 13.79 6.25
CA LEU A 190 -0.60 15.04 5.89
C LEU A 190 -1.56 16.09 5.31
N ALA A 191 -2.53 15.69 4.47
CA ALA A 191 -3.57 16.58 3.96
C ALA A 191 -4.43 17.13 5.11
N ALA A 192 -4.92 16.27 5.99
CA ALA A 192 -5.69 16.66 7.17
C ALA A 192 -4.90 17.58 8.11
N ARG A 193 -3.61 17.31 8.31
CA ARG A 193 -2.69 18.13 9.09
C ARG A 193 -2.60 19.55 8.53
N ALA A 194 -2.40 19.67 7.23
CA ALA A 194 -2.29 20.97 6.58
C ALA A 194 -3.61 21.75 6.65
N ARG A 195 -4.77 21.08 6.42
CA ARG A 195 -6.11 21.67 6.63
C ARG A 195 -6.26 22.21 8.05
N ALA A 196 -5.85 21.46 9.05
CA ALA A 196 -5.95 21.86 10.45
C ALA A 196 -5.06 23.07 10.77
N VAL A 197 -3.82 23.10 10.29
CA VAL A 197 -2.90 24.25 10.45
C VAL A 197 -3.49 25.51 9.82
N ASN A 198 -3.99 25.42 8.60
CA ASN A 198 -4.60 26.55 7.89
C ASN A 198 -5.86 27.07 8.60
N LYS A 199 -6.74 26.16 9.05
CA LYS A 199 -7.94 26.51 9.82
C LYS A 199 -7.57 27.23 11.13
N TYR A 200 -6.55 26.73 11.84
CA TYR A 200 -6.09 27.35 13.08
C TYR A 200 -5.53 28.75 12.85
N LYS A 201 -4.70 28.96 11.82
CA LYS A 201 -4.15 30.26 11.46
C LYS A 201 -5.28 31.27 11.14
N LYS A 202 -6.23 30.90 10.28
CA LYS A 202 -7.38 31.75 9.93
C LYS A 202 -8.21 32.13 11.15
N ASN A 203 -8.46 31.19 12.07
CA ASN A 203 -9.17 31.44 13.30
C ASN A 203 -8.40 32.43 14.22
N LEU A 204 -7.08 32.26 14.29
CA LEU A 204 -6.23 33.18 15.09
C LEU A 204 -6.28 34.59 14.51
N GLU A 205 -6.17 34.76 13.21
CA GLU A 205 -6.23 36.05 12.51
C GLU A 205 -7.58 36.79 12.68
N SER A 206 -8.67 36.04 12.81
CA SER A 206 -10.03 36.58 13.01
C SER A 206 -10.27 37.07 14.42
N THR A 207 -9.38 36.80 15.38
CA THR A 207 -9.48 37.26 16.76
C THR A 207 -8.76 38.60 16.96
N LYS A 208 -9.21 39.45 17.96
CA LYS A 208 -8.50 40.66 18.32
C LYS A 208 -7.04 40.42 18.74
N LEU A 209 -6.73 39.27 19.31
CA LEU A 209 -5.37 38.83 19.62
C LEU A 209 -4.58 38.51 18.34
N GLY A 210 -5.22 37.96 17.33
CA GLY A 210 -4.61 37.63 16.04
C GLY A 210 -4.13 38.85 15.29
N TRP A 211 -4.88 39.96 15.35
CA TRP A 211 -4.45 41.25 14.80
C TRP A 211 -3.15 41.76 15.48
N VAL A 212 -3.08 41.66 16.81
CA VAL A 212 -1.86 42.03 17.57
C VAL A 212 -0.70 41.08 17.22
N TYR A 213 -0.96 39.77 17.14
CA TYR A 213 0.05 38.74 16.80
C TYR A 213 0.58 38.92 15.38
N SER A 214 -0.31 39.19 14.42
CA SER A 214 0.06 39.46 13.02
C SER A 214 0.93 40.73 12.91
N ASN A 215 0.55 41.81 13.57
CA ASN A 215 1.32 43.04 13.56
C ASN A 215 2.68 42.92 14.27
N VAL A 216 2.73 42.20 15.40
CA VAL A 216 4.00 41.91 16.11
C VAL A 216 4.90 41.03 15.26
N ASN A 217 4.38 39.97 14.62
CA ASN A 217 5.16 39.13 13.71
C ASN A 217 5.63 39.91 12.47
N GLN A 218 4.82 40.78 11.92
CA GLN A 218 5.19 41.65 10.81
C GLN A 218 6.25 42.72 11.24
N LEU A 219 6.21 43.19 12.48
CA LEU A 219 7.27 44.05 13.04
C LEU A 219 8.58 43.25 13.27
N ILE A 220 8.47 42.03 13.81
CA ILE A 220 9.60 41.15 14.05
C ILE A 220 10.24 40.72 12.71
N SER A 221 9.44 40.42 11.68
CA SER A 221 9.97 40.13 10.34
C SER A 221 10.70 41.33 9.76
N LYS A 222 10.12 42.54 9.84
CA LYS A 222 10.77 43.79 9.41
C LYS A 222 12.07 44.09 10.16
N VAL A 223 12.17 43.73 11.43
CA VAL A 223 13.39 43.88 12.24
C VAL A 223 14.40 42.80 11.96
N ARG A 224 13.96 41.57 11.59
CA ARG A 224 14.83 40.46 11.14
C ARG A 224 15.35 40.67 9.73
N ASP A 225 14.59 41.26 8.82
CA ASP A 225 14.96 41.51 7.41
C ASP A 225 16.13 42.49 7.22
N THR A 226 16.62 43.11 8.29
CA THR A 226 17.70 44.10 8.13
C THR A 226 19.13 43.51 8.11
N LYS A 227 19.36 42.23 8.35
CA LYS A 227 20.74 41.67 8.32
C LYS A 227 20.83 40.13 8.28
N ARG A 228 20.31 39.41 7.31
CA ARG A 228 20.82 38.09 6.92
C ARG A 228 20.16 37.63 5.63
N ASP A 229 20.98 37.06 4.71
CA ASP A 229 20.54 36.35 3.51
C ASP A 229 19.62 35.17 3.88
N HIS A 230 18.30 35.42 3.99
CA HIS A 230 17.26 34.41 4.19
C HIS A 230 16.61 33.96 2.86
N GLU A 231 17.17 34.37 1.71
CA GLU A 231 16.66 34.01 0.36
C GLU A 231 16.62 32.50 0.08
N ASN A 232 17.29 31.68 0.90
CA ASN A 232 17.35 30.23 0.71
C ASN A 232 16.57 29.41 1.77
N ILE A 233 15.79 30.07 2.65
CA ILE A 233 14.98 29.34 3.65
C ILE A 233 13.55 29.22 3.15
N ILE A 234 13.16 27.99 2.76
CA ILE A 234 11.78 27.67 2.40
C ILE A 234 11.00 27.37 3.67
N ASN A 235 10.09 28.26 4.05
CA ASN A 235 9.09 28.00 5.09
C ASN A 235 7.77 27.57 4.42
N PRO A 236 7.40 26.29 4.47
CA PRO A 236 6.13 25.84 3.91
C PRO A 236 4.96 26.55 4.63
N GLU A 237 4.03 27.13 3.89
CA GLU A 237 2.87 27.84 4.44
C GLU A 237 2.05 26.97 5.40
N ASN A 238 2.02 25.67 5.16
CA ASN A 238 1.27 24.68 5.92
C ASN A 238 2.08 24.03 7.06
N HIS A 239 3.27 24.58 7.38
CA HIS A 239 4.12 24.08 8.45
C HIS A 239 4.30 25.14 9.53
N ASP A 240 3.66 24.90 10.68
CA ASP A 240 3.83 25.75 11.88
C ASP A 240 4.15 24.82 13.07
N PRO A 241 5.41 24.78 13.53
CA PRO A 241 5.81 23.89 14.62
C PRO A 241 5.01 24.11 15.91
N ALA A 242 4.58 25.35 16.19
CA ALA A 242 3.80 25.66 17.38
C ALA A 242 2.37 25.08 17.32
N VAL A 243 1.82 24.92 16.12
CA VAL A 243 0.53 24.26 15.91
C VAL A 243 0.69 22.76 15.86
N LEU A 244 1.72 22.24 15.16
CA LEU A 244 1.95 20.79 15.00
C LEU A 244 2.04 20.06 16.34
N THR A 245 2.68 20.65 17.35
CA THR A 245 2.80 20.06 18.68
C THR A 245 1.46 19.87 19.41
N LYS A 246 0.42 20.58 18.97
CA LYS A 246 -0.94 20.53 19.53
C LYS A 246 -1.86 19.58 18.77
N LEU A 247 -1.52 19.19 17.54
CA LEU A 247 -2.35 18.32 16.72
C LEU A 247 -2.43 16.91 17.30
N ILE A 248 -3.65 16.37 17.34
CA ILE A 248 -3.90 15.00 17.76
C ILE A 248 -4.79 14.28 16.76
N ALA A 249 -4.30 13.10 16.31
CA ALA A 249 -5.02 12.15 15.47
C ALA A 249 -5.66 11.07 16.34
N TYR A 250 -6.71 10.44 15.82
CA TYR A 250 -7.42 9.32 16.46
C TYR A 250 -7.42 8.11 15.56
N THR A 251 -7.33 6.93 16.15
CA THR A 251 -7.57 5.63 15.50
C THR A 251 -8.07 4.61 16.52
N SER A 252 -8.58 3.48 16.05
CA SER A 252 -8.93 2.34 16.90
C SER A 252 -7.70 1.70 17.54
N ASP A 253 -7.84 1.10 18.72
CA ASP A 253 -6.84 0.19 19.31
C ASP A 253 -6.64 -1.08 18.46
N GLN A 254 -7.55 -1.36 17.50
CA GLN A 254 -7.45 -2.42 16.51
C GLN A 254 -6.89 -1.92 15.14
N GLY A 255 -6.55 -0.63 15.01
CA GLY A 255 -5.97 -0.05 13.81
C GLY A 255 -4.61 -0.67 13.47
N HIS A 256 -4.24 -0.66 12.18
CA HIS A 256 -2.96 -1.19 11.74
C HIS A 256 -1.78 -0.38 12.29
N SER A 257 -0.66 -1.07 12.60
CA SER A 257 0.54 -0.44 13.19
C SER A 257 1.18 0.64 12.29
N SER A 258 0.92 0.65 10.99
CA SER A 258 1.38 1.72 10.10
C SER A 258 0.85 3.09 10.50
N ILE A 259 -0.37 3.17 11.08
CA ILE A 259 -0.96 4.44 11.52
C ILE A 259 -0.10 5.11 12.61
N GLU A 260 0.49 4.31 13.51
CA GLU A 260 1.43 4.82 14.52
C GLU A 260 2.69 5.38 13.86
N LYS A 261 3.24 4.63 12.90
CA LYS A 261 4.40 5.07 12.11
C LYS A 261 4.10 6.33 11.32
N ASP A 262 2.92 6.42 10.72
CA ASP A 262 2.48 7.57 9.93
C ASP A 262 2.33 8.82 10.81
N ALA A 263 1.77 8.68 12.02
CA ALA A 263 1.67 9.77 12.99
C ALA A 263 3.08 10.26 13.44
N MET A 264 4.01 9.32 13.67
CA MET A 264 5.42 9.66 13.97
C MET A 264 6.06 10.43 12.82
N LEU A 265 5.92 9.95 11.57
CA LEU A 265 6.47 10.61 10.38
C LEU A 265 5.84 11.99 10.14
N ALA A 266 4.55 12.14 10.41
CA ALA A 266 3.85 13.41 10.31
C ALA A 266 4.15 14.39 11.46
N GLY A 267 4.83 13.96 12.52
CA GLY A 267 5.18 14.77 13.69
C GLY A 267 3.97 15.19 14.52
N VAL A 268 2.94 14.34 14.63
CA VAL A 268 1.70 14.61 15.37
C VAL A 268 1.45 13.60 16.47
N LYS A 269 0.61 13.96 17.45
CA LYS A 269 0.18 13.02 18.49
C LYS A 269 -0.86 12.05 17.93
N LEU A 270 -0.88 10.83 18.45
CA LEU A 270 -1.88 9.81 18.14
C LEU A 270 -2.51 9.28 19.42
N ARG A 271 -3.86 9.27 19.47
CA ARG A 271 -4.63 8.61 20.52
C ARG A 271 -5.31 7.36 19.94
N LYS A 272 -5.02 6.21 20.54
CA LYS A 272 -5.78 4.97 20.27
C LYS A 272 -7.04 4.97 21.10
N LEU A 273 -8.18 4.90 20.44
CA LEU A 273 -9.50 4.80 21.04
C LEU A 273 -9.82 3.34 21.34
N LYS A 274 -10.36 3.09 22.53
CA LYS A 274 -10.73 1.74 22.94
C LYS A 274 -11.95 1.28 22.17
N SER A 275 -11.80 0.17 21.44
CA SER A 275 -12.91 -0.50 20.78
C SER A 275 -13.74 -1.29 21.78
N SER A 276 -15.00 -1.58 21.46
CA SER A 276 -15.89 -2.45 22.19
C SER A 276 -16.62 -3.40 21.25
N PHE A 277 -17.14 -4.50 21.76
CA PHE A 277 -17.89 -5.45 20.94
C PHE A 277 -19.22 -4.83 20.48
N ASP A 278 -19.41 -4.73 19.17
CA ASP A 278 -20.63 -4.29 18.52
C ASP A 278 -21.50 -5.52 18.16
N ALA A 279 -22.69 -5.60 18.75
CA ALA A 279 -23.59 -6.74 18.55
C ALA A 279 -24.15 -6.80 17.10
N ARG A 280 -24.28 -5.66 16.42
CA ARG A 280 -24.75 -5.57 15.03
C ARG A 280 -23.68 -6.08 14.06
N LEU A 281 -22.44 -5.62 14.24
CA LEU A 281 -21.29 -6.00 13.43
C LEU A 281 -20.68 -7.33 13.89
N LYS A 282 -21.07 -7.83 15.07
CA LYS A 282 -20.54 -9.04 15.72
C LYS A 282 -19.01 -9.04 15.85
N ASN A 283 -18.42 -7.86 16.04
CA ASN A 283 -16.97 -7.67 16.12
C ASN A 283 -16.65 -6.40 16.92
N TYR A 284 -15.37 -6.11 17.09
CA TYR A 284 -14.93 -4.90 17.79
C TYR A 284 -15.01 -3.66 16.88
N SER A 285 -15.46 -2.54 17.46
CA SER A 285 -15.62 -1.25 16.79
C SER A 285 -15.39 -0.10 17.77
N VAL A 286 -14.89 1.02 17.30
CA VAL A 286 -14.90 2.28 18.06
C VAL A 286 -16.30 2.89 18.01
N ARG A 287 -16.83 3.27 19.19
CA ARG A 287 -18.15 3.91 19.32
C ARG A 287 -18.05 5.41 19.21
N ALA A 288 -19.10 6.05 18.73
CA ALA A 288 -19.18 7.52 18.63
C ALA A 288 -18.90 8.22 19.96
N GLU A 289 -19.48 7.71 21.05
CA GLU A 289 -19.34 8.31 22.38
C GLU A 289 -17.88 8.28 22.88
N VAL A 290 -17.10 7.25 22.49
CA VAL A 290 -15.68 7.15 22.83
C VAL A 290 -14.88 8.22 22.11
N LEU A 291 -15.17 8.46 20.82
CA LEU A 291 -14.56 9.52 20.04
C LEU A 291 -14.94 10.91 20.58
N GLU A 292 -16.22 11.14 20.86
CA GLU A 292 -16.72 12.42 21.44
C GLU A 292 -16.04 12.76 22.77
N ALA A 293 -15.97 11.78 23.68
CA ALA A 293 -15.31 11.97 24.98
C ALA A 293 -13.83 12.29 24.82
N ALA A 294 -13.12 11.59 23.91
CA ALA A 294 -11.71 11.86 23.64
C ALA A 294 -11.48 13.25 23.04
N ILE A 295 -12.34 13.70 22.11
CA ILE A 295 -12.29 15.05 21.52
C ILE A 295 -12.47 16.11 22.60
N ALA A 296 -13.46 15.93 23.50
CA ALA A 296 -13.75 16.88 24.56
C ALA A 296 -12.58 17.01 25.55
N GLU A 297 -12.02 15.87 25.97
CA GLU A 297 -10.86 15.80 26.88
C GLU A 297 -9.61 16.46 26.27
N ASP A 298 -9.33 16.17 25.00
CA ASP A 298 -8.15 16.69 24.31
C ASP A 298 -8.25 18.20 24.07
N ARG A 299 -9.43 18.70 23.72
CA ARG A 299 -9.66 20.15 23.61
C ARG A 299 -9.52 20.86 24.96
N ALA A 300 -10.02 20.27 26.04
CA ALA A 300 -9.84 20.80 27.38
C ALA A 300 -8.36 20.87 27.80
N SER A 301 -7.54 19.97 27.24
CA SER A 301 -6.08 19.94 27.41
C SER A 301 -5.32 20.84 26.42
N GLY A 302 -6.02 21.64 25.61
CA GLY A 302 -5.42 22.57 24.64
C GLY A 302 -4.89 21.90 23.37
N LEU A 303 -5.26 20.64 23.11
CA LEU A 303 -4.94 19.93 21.87
C LEU A 303 -5.96 20.27 20.77
N ILE A 304 -5.57 20.01 19.54
CA ILE A 304 -6.36 20.26 18.34
C ILE A 304 -6.66 18.93 17.64
N PRO A 305 -7.84 18.33 17.88
CA PRO A 305 -8.32 17.18 17.11
C PRO A 305 -8.41 17.52 15.62
N PHE A 306 -7.84 16.66 14.74
CA PHE A 306 -7.80 17.01 13.32
C PHE A 306 -8.14 15.87 12.35
N ILE A 307 -7.92 14.61 12.73
CA ILE A 307 -8.24 13.43 11.89
C ILE A 307 -8.67 12.25 12.76
N MET A 308 -9.69 11.52 12.29
CA MET A 308 -10.03 10.16 12.69
C MET A 308 -9.71 9.22 11.55
N ILE A 309 -8.90 8.18 11.81
CA ILE A 309 -8.58 7.11 10.88
C ILE A 309 -9.37 5.89 11.35
N ALA A 310 -10.47 5.62 10.67
CA ALA A 310 -11.36 4.49 10.89
C ALA A 310 -10.94 3.31 10.02
N THR A 311 -10.95 2.09 10.54
CA THR A 311 -10.56 0.90 9.80
C THR A 311 -11.78 0.02 9.48
N VAL A 312 -11.92 -0.35 8.20
CA VAL A 312 -12.91 -1.34 7.74
C VAL A 312 -12.18 -2.63 7.39
N GLY A 313 -12.30 -3.63 8.28
CA GLY A 313 -11.54 -4.88 8.21
C GLY A 313 -10.21 -4.79 8.96
N THR A 314 -10.27 -4.61 10.29
CA THR A 314 -9.08 -4.49 11.15
C THR A 314 -8.18 -5.72 11.04
N THR A 315 -6.88 -5.51 11.23
CA THR A 315 -5.87 -6.57 11.09
C THR A 315 -6.09 -7.71 12.08
N SER A 316 -6.48 -7.41 13.31
CA SER A 316 -6.61 -8.44 14.38
C SER A 316 -7.80 -9.36 14.14
N THR A 317 -9.00 -8.79 13.96
CA THR A 317 -10.27 -9.51 14.00
C THR A 317 -11.17 -9.28 12.79
N CYS A 318 -10.71 -8.53 11.78
CA CYS A 318 -11.55 -8.04 10.69
C CYS A 318 -12.74 -7.19 11.17
N GLY A 319 -12.55 -6.45 12.29
CA GLY A 319 -13.54 -5.52 12.84
C GLY A 319 -13.77 -4.31 11.96
N VAL A 320 -14.83 -3.54 12.24
CA VAL A 320 -15.26 -2.41 11.42
C VAL A 320 -15.52 -1.19 12.29
N ASP A 321 -14.75 -0.13 12.10
CA ASP A 321 -15.06 1.18 12.65
C ASP A 321 -16.08 1.86 11.71
N SER A 322 -17.34 1.94 12.14
CA SER A 322 -18.45 2.35 11.28
C SER A 322 -18.38 3.84 10.90
N ALA A 323 -18.19 4.14 9.62
CA ALA A 323 -18.25 5.52 9.12
C ALA A 323 -19.64 6.14 9.35
N LYS A 324 -20.72 5.36 9.31
CA LYS A 324 -22.09 5.79 9.63
C LYS A 324 -22.22 6.30 11.08
N GLU A 325 -21.45 5.74 11.99
CA GLU A 325 -21.47 6.13 13.41
C GLU A 325 -20.48 7.27 13.70
N LEU A 326 -19.27 7.20 13.16
CA LEU A 326 -18.20 8.17 13.41
C LEU A 326 -18.32 9.44 12.55
N GLY A 327 -18.90 9.33 11.36
CA GLY A 327 -19.03 10.43 10.39
C GLY A 327 -19.76 11.65 10.91
N PRO A 328 -20.95 11.52 11.55
CA PRO A 328 -21.65 12.65 12.15
C PRO A 328 -20.81 13.39 13.20
N VAL A 329 -20.04 12.69 14.00
CA VAL A 329 -19.13 13.28 15.00
C VAL A 329 -18.01 14.04 14.29
N CYS A 330 -17.30 13.42 13.35
CA CYS A 330 -16.20 14.05 12.63
C CYS A 330 -16.65 15.31 11.89
N ASN A 331 -17.79 15.26 11.18
CA ASN A 331 -18.32 16.38 10.43
C ASN A 331 -18.73 17.54 11.35
N ARG A 332 -19.45 17.28 12.44
CA ARG A 332 -19.82 18.27 13.44
C ARG A 332 -18.59 18.94 14.06
N GLU A 333 -17.57 18.17 14.38
CA GLU A 333 -16.36 18.65 15.02
C GLU A 333 -15.34 19.24 14.01
N GLY A 334 -15.60 19.11 12.72
CA GLY A 334 -14.72 19.58 11.63
C GLY A 334 -13.38 18.86 11.60
N ILE A 335 -13.40 17.55 11.91
CA ILE A 335 -12.27 16.63 11.91
C ILE A 335 -12.31 15.83 10.60
N TRP A 336 -11.15 15.62 9.97
CA TRP A 336 -11.03 14.78 8.79
C TRP A 336 -11.39 13.33 9.14
N LEU A 337 -12.26 12.70 8.36
CA LEU A 337 -12.51 11.27 8.47
C LEU A 337 -11.85 10.55 7.30
N HIS A 338 -10.84 9.74 7.58
CA HIS A 338 -10.22 8.82 6.64
C HIS A 338 -10.67 7.39 6.93
N VAL A 339 -11.04 6.65 5.90
CA VAL A 339 -11.39 5.22 6.03
C VAL A 339 -10.32 4.37 5.35
N ASP A 340 -9.57 3.64 6.16
CA ASP A 340 -8.67 2.58 5.73
C ASP A 340 -9.42 1.26 5.61
N ALA A 341 -9.74 0.88 4.38
CA ALA A 341 -10.39 -0.39 4.05
C ALA A 341 -9.41 -1.36 3.34
N ALA A 342 -8.13 -1.34 3.73
CA ALA A 342 -7.05 -2.04 3.04
C ALA A 342 -7.37 -3.50 2.69
N TYR A 343 -8.06 -4.23 3.57
CA TYR A 343 -8.50 -5.60 3.32
C TYR A 343 -9.95 -5.66 2.84
N ALA A 344 -10.88 -5.17 3.65
CA ALA A 344 -12.30 -5.39 3.41
C ALA A 344 -12.86 -4.56 2.24
N GLY A 345 -12.16 -3.49 1.81
CA GLY A 345 -12.60 -2.67 0.69
C GLY A 345 -12.76 -3.44 -0.63
N SER A 346 -11.98 -4.50 -0.87
CA SER A 346 -12.15 -5.36 -2.04
C SER A 346 -13.51 -6.08 -2.05
N TYR A 347 -14.05 -6.42 -0.88
CA TYR A 347 -15.33 -7.14 -0.76
C TYR A 347 -16.54 -6.28 -1.14
N LEU A 348 -16.42 -4.95 -1.17
CA LEU A 348 -17.50 -4.05 -1.60
C LEU A 348 -17.93 -4.29 -3.06
N ILE A 349 -17.11 -4.96 -3.87
CA ILE A 349 -17.48 -5.39 -5.22
C ILE A 349 -18.65 -6.40 -5.20
N CYS A 350 -18.86 -7.10 -4.08
CA CYS A 350 -19.97 -8.00 -3.84
C CYS A 350 -21.11 -7.23 -3.15
N PRO A 351 -22.30 -7.16 -3.75
CA PRO A 351 -23.42 -6.36 -3.21
C PRO A 351 -23.77 -6.68 -1.75
N GLU A 352 -23.63 -7.94 -1.34
CA GLU A 352 -23.92 -8.40 0.03
C GLU A 352 -23.01 -7.82 1.11
N TYR A 353 -21.84 -7.26 0.74
CA TYR A 353 -20.90 -6.66 1.70
C TYR A 353 -20.91 -5.12 1.67
N ARG A 354 -21.75 -4.49 0.86
CA ARG A 354 -21.82 -3.02 0.76
C ARG A 354 -22.28 -2.34 2.04
N TYR A 355 -22.89 -3.09 2.98
CA TYR A 355 -23.17 -2.58 4.33
C TYR A 355 -21.91 -2.11 5.08
N LEU A 356 -20.72 -2.59 4.71
CA LEU A 356 -19.44 -2.15 5.26
C LEU A 356 -19.08 -0.70 4.85
N ALA A 357 -19.70 -0.21 3.78
CA ALA A 357 -19.50 1.12 3.21
C ALA A 357 -20.54 2.14 3.68
N GLU A 358 -21.49 1.77 4.56
CA GLU A 358 -22.49 2.71 5.08
C GLU A 358 -21.81 3.90 5.77
N GLY A 359 -22.15 5.11 5.34
CA GLY A 359 -21.59 6.36 5.87
C GLY A 359 -20.39 6.90 5.08
N LEU A 360 -19.96 6.27 3.99
CA LEU A 360 -18.87 6.79 3.16
C LEU A 360 -19.19 8.14 2.50
N GLU A 361 -20.44 8.55 2.43
CA GLU A 361 -20.83 9.90 2.00
C GLU A 361 -20.33 11.01 2.95
N MET A 362 -19.95 10.65 4.18
CA MET A 362 -19.48 11.57 5.21
C MET A 362 -17.96 11.65 5.32
N VAL A 363 -17.21 10.81 4.59
CA VAL A 363 -15.76 10.75 4.71
C VAL A 363 -15.04 11.77 3.81
N ASP A 364 -13.86 12.19 4.22
CA ASP A 364 -13.00 13.07 3.43
C ASP A 364 -12.08 12.27 2.49
N SER A 365 -11.69 11.06 2.87
CA SER A 365 -10.85 10.18 2.05
C SER A 365 -11.08 8.70 2.37
N PHE A 366 -10.85 7.85 1.36
CA PHE A 366 -11.03 6.41 1.44
C PHE A 366 -9.91 5.71 0.67
N ASN A 367 -9.42 4.58 1.16
CA ASN A 367 -8.52 3.72 0.40
C ASN A 367 -8.79 2.23 0.64
N PHE A 368 -8.36 1.40 -0.33
CA PHE A 368 -8.25 -0.03 -0.13
C PHE A 368 -7.05 -0.60 -0.91
N ASN A 369 -6.60 -1.82 -0.57
CA ASN A 369 -5.52 -2.48 -1.29
C ASN A 369 -6.08 -3.47 -2.33
N ALA A 370 -6.07 -3.09 -3.61
CA ALA A 370 -6.43 -4.00 -4.70
C ALA A 370 -5.50 -5.22 -4.72
N HIS A 371 -4.25 -5.06 -4.29
CA HIS A 371 -3.26 -6.13 -4.20
C HIS A 371 -3.48 -7.12 -3.03
N LYS A 372 -4.48 -6.89 -2.13
CA LYS A 372 -4.83 -7.88 -1.11
C LYS A 372 -5.81 -8.93 -1.63
N ALA A 373 -6.96 -8.52 -2.14
CA ALA A 373 -8.00 -9.48 -2.50
C ALA A 373 -8.67 -9.23 -3.87
N LEU A 374 -8.23 -8.25 -4.66
CA LEU A 374 -8.84 -7.94 -5.96
C LEU A 374 -8.12 -8.59 -7.17
N MET A 375 -7.33 -9.66 -6.95
CA MET A 375 -6.58 -10.38 -7.99
C MET A 375 -5.53 -9.53 -8.74
N VAL A 376 -5.11 -8.43 -8.14
CA VAL A 376 -4.05 -7.52 -8.62
C VAL A 376 -2.79 -7.77 -7.80
N ASN A 377 -1.64 -8.02 -8.45
CA ASN A 377 -0.39 -8.25 -7.73
C ASN A 377 0.15 -6.97 -7.05
N PHE A 378 0.93 -7.16 -6.00
CA PHE A 378 1.60 -6.11 -5.25
C PHE A 378 2.50 -5.26 -6.18
N ASP A 379 2.51 -3.90 -6.14
CA ASP A 379 1.81 -3.00 -5.22
C ASP A 379 0.68 -2.24 -5.97
N CYS A 380 -0.47 -2.04 -5.30
CA CYS A 380 -1.60 -1.28 -5.85
C CYS A 380 -2.61 -0.96 -4.74
N SER A 381 -2.72 0.32 -4.35
CA SER A 381 -3.64 0.82 -3.31
C SER A 381 -4.42 2.02 -3.86
N PRO A 382 -5.58 1.80 -4.49
CA PRO A 382 -6.47 2.89 -4.90
C PRO A 382 -6.92 3.71 -3.68
N MET A 383 -6.94 5.03 -3.86
CA MET A 383 -7.30 6.02 -2.86
C MET A 383 -8.13 7.12 -3.50
N TRP A 384 -9.08 7.67 -2.74
CA TRP A 384 -9.92 8.79 -3.17
C TRP A 384 -9.98 9.87 -2.12
N PHE A 385 -10.11 11.10 -2.60
CA PHE A 385 -10.41 12.29 -1.81
C PHE A 385 -11.76 12.85 -2.23
N LYS A 386 -12.56 13.29 -1.25
CA LYS A 386 -13.79 14.04 -1.48
C LYS A 386 -13.51 15.41 -2.08
N ASP A 387 -12.41 16.04 -1.67
CA ASP A 387 -11.86 17.28 -2.22
C ASP A 387 -10.35 17.11 -2.47
N ALA A 388 -10.02 16.71 -3.70
CA ALA A 388 -8.64 16.57 -4.14
C ALA A 388 -7.97 17.92 -4.37
N THR A 389 -8.73 18.98 -4.67
CA THR A 389 -8.19 20.34 -4.85
C THR A 389 -7.60 20.85 -3.55
N GLU A 390 -8.30 20.63 -2.44
CA GLU A 390 -7.78 20.94 -1.11
C GLU A 390 -6.51 20.12 -0.83
N ALA A 391 -6.56 18.80 -1.06
CA ALA A 391 -5.41 17.92 -0.82
C ALA A 391 -4.19 18.31 -1.66
N VAL A 392 -4.36 18.59 -2.96
CA VAL A 392 -3.29 19.05 -3.87
C VAL A 392 -2.60 20.30 -3.33
N SER A 393 -3.35 21.27 -2.81
CA SER A 393 -2.78 22.54 -2.31
C SER A 393 -1.72 22.34 -1.22
N TYR A 394 -1.69 21.19 -0.57
CA TYR A 394 -0.78 20.86 0.53
C TYR A 394 0.51 20.15 0.09
N PHE A 395 0.49 19.56 -1.12
CA PHE A 395 1.62 18.83 -1.69
C PHE A 395 2.20 19.53 -2.92
N ASP A 396 1.66 20.68 -3.30
CA ASP A 396 2.06 21.37 -4.53
C ASP A 396 3.47 21.95 -4.41
N VAL A 397 4.38 21.37 -5.21
CA VAL A 397 5.71 21.89 -5.49
C VAL A 397 5.86 21.90 -7.01
N ASP A 398 5.82 23.08 -7.61
CA ASP A 398 5.76 23.25 -9.07
C ASP A 398 7.03 23.89 -9.66
N PRO A 399 8.17 23.16 -9.69
CA PRO A 399 9.42 23.65 -10.28
C PRO A 399 9.30 23.78 -11.81
N VAL A 400 10.08 24.67 -12.40
CA VAL A 400 10.00 25.03 -13.83
C VAL A 400 10.08 23.81 -14.76
N TYR A 401 10.89 22.80 -14.44
CA TYR A 401 11.08 21.62 -15.29
C TYR A 401 9.86 20.64 -15.30
N LEU A 402 8.90 20.81 -14.39
CA LEU A 402 7.66 20.04 -14.36
C LEU A 402 6.47 20.77 -14.99
N LYS A 403 6.62 22.05 -15.34
CA LYS A 403 5.55 22.84 -15.99
C LYS A 403 5.32 22.41 -17.42
N HIS A 404 4.06 22.37 -17.82
CA HIS A 404 3.67 22.05 -19.19
C HIS A 404 2.39 22.79 -19.60
N GLU A 405 2.16 22.91 -20.89
CA GLU A 405 1.05 23.67 -21.50
C GLU A 405 -0.35 23.14 -21.13
N HIS A 406 -0.45 21.88 -20.71
CA HIS A 406 -1.72 21.24 -20.34
C HIS A 406 -2.00 21.23 -18.83
N GLN A 407 -1.11 21.75 -17.98
CA GLN A 407 -1.19 21.70 -16.51
C GLN A 407 -2.54 22.20 -15.94
N LYS A 408 -3.19 23.18 -16.61
CA LYS A 408 -4.50 23.69 -16.20
C LYS A 408 -5.69 22.80 -16.62
N LYS A 409 -5.47 21.83 -17.50
CA LYS A 409 -6.52 20.98 -18.09
C LYS A 409 -6.36 19.51 -17.75
N ALA A 410 -5.19 19.09 -17.30
CA ALA A 410 -4.85 17.72 -17.02
C ALA A 410 -4.39 17.58 -15.56
N ALA A 411 -4.80 16.51 -14.90
CA ALA A 411 -4.38 16.21 -13.53
C ALA A 411 -2.90 15.79 -13.50
N ASP A 412 -2.12 16.38 -12.59
CA ASP A 412 -0.78 15.91 -12.24
C ASP A 412 -0.86 15.17 -10.91
N LEU A 413 -1.04 13.85 -10.96
CA LEU A 413 -1.27 13.02 -9.78
C LEU A 413 -0.08 12.98 -8.80
N ARG A 414 1.10 13.50 -9.18
CA ARG A 414 2.24 13.70 -8.28
C ARG A 414 1.92 14.56 -7.06
N HIS A 415 0.94 15.46 -7.18
CA HIS A 415 0.50 16.34 -6.10
C HIS A 415 -0.42 15.65 -5.08
N LEU A 416 -0.71 14.37 -5.22
CA LEU A 416 -1.50 13.57 -4.31
C LEU A 416 -0.70 12.38 -3.73
N GLN A 417 0.62 12.47 -3.75
CA GLN A 417 1.54 11.45 -3.22
C GLN A 417 2.83 12.09 -2.70
N ILE A 418 3.66 11.30 -2.00
CA ILE A 418 4.94 11.74 -1.45
C ILE A 418 6.05 11.67 -2.51
N ALA A 419 6.17 10.53 -3.19
CA ALA A 419 7.20 10.32 -4.20
C ALA A 419 6.89 11.06 -5.51
N LEU A 420 7.91 11.60 -6.18
CA LEU A 420 7.75 12.20 -7.51
C LEU A 420 7.43 11.15 -8.56
N GLY A 421 8.22 10.08 -8.63
CA GLY A 421 8.08 9.01 -9.61
C GLY A 421 6.86 8.14 -9.36
N ARG A 422 6.21 7.70 -10.45
CA ARG A 422 5.00 6.86 -10.42
C ARG A 422 5.16 5.67 -11.37
N ARG A 423 4.76 4.46 -10.91
CA ARG A 423 4.66 3.27 -11.75
C ARG A 423 3.30 3.22 -12.45
N PHE A 424 3.21 2.51 -13.56
CA PHE A 424 1.97 2.31 -14.31
C PHE A 424 1.05 1.26 -13.63
N ARG A 425 0.67 1.50 -12.37
CA ARG A 425 -0.13 0.56 -11.54
C ARG A 425 -1.53 0.33 -12.08
N SER A 426 -2.14 1.34 -12.70
CA SER A 426 -3.48 1.24 -13.28
C SER A 426 -3.58 0.19 -14.38
N LEU A 427 -2.48 -0.11 -15.07
CA LEU A 427 -2.44 -1.15 -16.10
C LEU A 427 -2.85 -2.53 -15.54
N LYS A 428 -2.46 -2.84 -14.31
CA LYS A 428 -2.84 -4.09 -13.63
C LYS A 428 -4.35 -4.17 -13.38
N ILE A 429 -4.96 -3.10 -12.90
CA ILE A 429 -6.41 -3.01 -12.70
C ILE A 429 -7.13 -3.17 -14.04
N TRP A 430 -6.67 -2.47 -15.08
CA TRP A 430 -7.24 -2.51 -16.41
C TRP A 430 -7.22 -3.93 -17.02
N PHE A 431 -6.09 -4.65 -16.90
CA PHE A 431 -5.96 -6.04 -17.37
C PHE A 431 -6.88 -6.98 -16.58
N VAL A 432 -6.82 -6.91 -15.25
CA VAL A 432 -7.60 -7.79 -14.37
C VAL A 432 -9.10 -7.59 -14.58
N MET A 433 -9.60 -6.37 -14.54
CA MET A 433 -11.03 -6.10 -14.72
C MET A 433 -11.55 -6.50 -16.11
N ARG A 434 -10.73 -6.36 -17.17
CA ARG A 434 -11.11 -6.74 -18.53
C ARG A 434 -10.99 -8.24 -18.80
N ALA A 435 -9.96 -8.88 -18.24
CA ALA A 435 -9.72 -10.30 -18.48
C ALA A 435 -10.63 -11.20 -17.64
N LEU A 436 -10.92 -10.81 -16.40
CA LEU A 436 -11.68 -11.62 -15.46
C LEU A 436 -13.14 -11.15 -15.30
N GLY A 437 -13.38 -9.85 -15.38
CA GLY A 437 -14.70 -9.26 -15.14
C GLY A 437 -15.12 -9.26 -13.67
N ILE A 438 -16.18 -8.54 -13.38
CA ILE A 438 -16.71 -8.37 -12.01
C ILE A 438 -17.17 -9.69 -11.39
N GLU A 439 -17.90 -10.50 -12.16
CA GLU A 439 -18.47 -11.78 -11.66
C GLU A 439 -17.37 -12.76 -11.19
N HIS A 440 -16.27 -12.86 -11.92
CA HIS A 440 -15.16 -13.75 -11.54
C HIS A 440 -14.49 -13.26 -10.25
N ILE A 441 -14.26 -11.94 -10.11
CA ILE A 441 -13.69 -11.36 -8.90
C ILE A 441 -14.62 -11.58 -7.70
N GLN A 442 -15.93 -11.38 -7.87
CA GLN A 442 -16.90 -11.69 -6.83
C GLN A 442 -16.88 -13.17 -6.42
N LYS A 443 -16.82 -14.08 -7.40
CA LYS A 443 -16.71 -15.51 -7.13
C LYS A 443 -15.47 -15.86 -6.34
N HIS A 444 -14.32 -15.27 -6.70
CA HIS A 444 -13.05 -15.42 -5.97
C HIS A 444 -13.20 -15.05 -4.48
N LEU A 445 -13.78 -13.88 -4.18
CA LEU A 445 -13.99 -13.41 -2.80
C LEU A 445 -14.96 -14.29 -2.02
N ARG A 446 -16.06 -14.72 -2.65
CA ARG A 446 -17.05 -15.62 -2.03
C ARG A 446 -16.47 -16.99 -1.70
N ILE A 447 -15.57 -17.53 -2.53
CA ILE A 447 -14.87 -18.78 -2.24
C ILE A 447 -14.02 -18.63 -0.99
N MET A 448 -13.23 -17.55 -0.87
CA MET A 448 -12.39 -17.33 0.32
C MET A 448 -13.23 -17.24 1.60
N GLU A 449 -14.34 -16.52 1.57
CA GLU A 449 -15.26 -16.45 2.71
C GLU A 449 -15.89 -17.82 3.03
N GLN A 450 -16.34 -18.55 2.00
CA GLN A 450 -16.93 -19.88 2.19
C GLN A 450 -15.96 -20.84 2.85
N ARG A 451 -14.67 -20.84 2.47
CA ARG A 451 -13.63 -21.66 3.11
C ARG A 451 -13.38 -21.24 4.56
N ALA A 452 -13.37 -19.94 4.84
CA ALA A 452 -13.24 -19.45 6.21
C ALA A 452 -14.45 -19.87 7.07
N LYS A 453 -15.67 -19.79 6.55
CA LYS A 453 -16.87 -20.27 7.23
C LYS A 453 -16.82 -21.76 7.51
N GLU A 454 -16.39 -22.56 6.55
CA GLU A 454 -16.20 -23.99 6.71
C GLU A 454 -15.22 -24.32 7.85
N PHE A 455 -14.04 -23.65 7.88
CA PHE A 455 -13.10 -23.81 8.99
C PHE A 455 -13.72 -23.42 10.34
N SER A 456 -14.44 -22.30 10.39
CA SER A 456 -15.13 -21.83 11.61
C SER A 456 -16.14 -22.87 12.12
N GLU A 457 -16.90 -23.49 11.23
CA GLU A 457 -17.87 -24.55 11.57
C GLU A 457 -17.19 -25.82 12.08
N ILE A 458 -16.04 -26.19 11.53
CA ILE A 458 -15.27 -27.36 11.95
C ILE A 458 -14.67 -27.14 13.34
N ILE A 459 -13.93 -26.03 13.54
CA ILE A 459 -13.22 -25.76 14.80
C ILE A 459 -14.18 -25.52 15.96
N SER A 460 -15.38 -24.96 15.69
CA SER A 460 -16.40 -24.71 16.71
C SER A 460 -17.03 -25.99 17.29
N LYS A 461 -16.91 -27.14 16.59
CA LYS A 461 -17.38 -28.43 17.03
C LYS A 461 -16.38 -29.16 17.96
N ASP A 462 -15.15 -28.67 18.06
CA ASP A 462 -14.11 -29.21 18.91
C ASP A 462 -14.12 -28.46 20.25
N ASP A 463 -14.50 -29.17 21.33
CA ASP A 463 -14.65 -28.58 22.67
C ASP A 463 -13.37 -28.00 23.27
N LYS A 464 -12.20 -28.32 22.69
CA LYS A 464 -10.89 -27.78 23.11
C LYS A 464 -10.65 -26.36 22.63
N PHE A 465 -11.31 -25.94 21.56
CA PHE A 465 -11.13 -24.63 20.96
C PHE A 465 -12.30 -23.68 21.24
N GLU A 466 -12.06 -22.42 21.09
CA GLU A 466 -13.07 -21.36 21.09
C GLU A 466 -12.82 -20.35 19.97
N ILE A 467 -13.88 -19.83 19.40
CA ILE A 467 -13.86 -18.71 18.45
C ILE A 467 -13.86 -17.42 19.27
N THR A 468 -12.86 -16.56 19.07
CA THR A 468 -12.72 -15.31 19.85
C THR A 468 -13.67 -14.21 19.39
N VAL A 469 -13.92 -14.14 18.08
CA VAL A 469 -14.97 -13.32 17.46
C VAL A 469 -15.59 -14.11 16.31
N PRO A 470 -16.89 -13.94 16.00
CA PRO A 470 -17.51 -14.60 14.85
C PRO A 470 -16.69 -14.41 13.57
N GLN A 471 -16.63 -15.45 12.75
CA GLN A 471 -15.96 -15.39 11.45
C GLN A 471 -16.47 -14.20 10.64
N HIS A 472 -15.56 -13.46 10.02
CA HIS A 472 -15.92 -12.32 9.17
C HIS A 472 -15.05 -12.32 7.91
N LEU A 473 -15.69 -12.24 6.74
CA LEU A 473 -15.03 -12.37 5.44
C LEU A 473 -14.15 -13.63 5.39
N GLY A 474 -12.93 -13.52 4.87
CA GLY A 474 -11.99 -14.64 4.80
C GLY A 474 -11.21 -14.93 6.09
N LEU A 475 -11.60 -14.40 7.27
CA LEU A 475 -10.82 -14.53 8.51
C LEU A 475 -11.57 -15.28 9.60
N VAL A 476 -10.88 -16.24 10.26
CA VAL A 476 -11.31 -16.92 11.49
C VAL A 476 -10.29 -16.67 12.60
N CYS A 477 -10.77 -16.20 13.75
CA CYS A 477 -9.97 -15.96 14.95
C CYS A 477 -10.34 -17.01 16.01
N PHE A 478 -9.40 -17.85 16.42
CA PHE A 478 -9.64 -18.96 17.32
C PHE A 478 -8.47 -19.18 18.28
N ARG A 479 -8.73 -19.92 19.37
CA ARG A 479 -7.69 -20.29 20.33
C ARG A 479 -8.05 -21.59 21.04
N LEU A 480 -7.05 -22.27 21.63
CA LEU A 480 -7.32 -23.27 22.66
C LEU A 480 -7.96 -22.60 23.90
N LYS A 481 -8.87 -23.27 24.54
CA LYS A 481 -9.41 -22.88 25.86
C LYS A 481 -8.35 -23.07 26.96
N ALA A 482 -7.27 -22.32 26.83
CA ALA A 482 -6.08 -22.38 27.67
C ALA A 482 -5.48 -20.96 27.84
N SER A 483 -4.39 -20.84 28.60
CA SER A 483 -3.71 -19.54 28.78
C SER A 483 -3.15 -18.95 27.48
N ASN A 484 -2.78 -17.68 27.51
CA ASN A 484 -2.13 -17.03 26.38
C ASN A 484 -0.79 -17.72 26.04
N GLU A 485 0.01 -18.07 27.05
CA GLU A 485 1.31 -18.72 26.88
C GLU A 485 1.20 -20.10 26.19
N VAL A 486 0.13 -20.84 26.45
CA VAL A 486 -0.16 -22.11 25.76
C VAL A 486 -0.47 -21.85 24.29
N ASN A 487 -1.27 -20.83 23.99
CA ASN A 487 -1.61 -20.46 22.61
C ASN A 487 -0.40 -19.91 21.83
N GLU A 488 0.51 -19.17 22.48
CA GLU A 488 1.78 -18.75 21.90
C GLU A 488 2.64 -19.96 21.51
N LYS A 489 2.79 -20.92 22.41
CA LYS A 489 3.53 -22.17 22.15
C LYS A 489 2.90 -23.00 21.05
N LEU A 490 1.55 -23.09 21.02
CA LEU A 490 0.83 -23.76 19.94
C LEU A 490 1.12 -23.11 18.59
N THR A 491 1.06 -21.79 18.52
CA THR A 491 1.35 -21.04 17.28
C THR A 491 2.78 -21.30 16.79
N ALA A 492 3.76 -21.26 17.70
CA ALA A 492 5.15 -21.55 17.37
C ALA A 492 5.32 -22.99 16.84
N ALA A 493 4.73 -23.98 17.51
CA ALA A 493 4.80 -25.37 17.11
C ALA A 493 4.13 -25.66 15.74
N ILE A 494 3.01 -24.96 15.42
CA ILE A 494 2.37 -25.07 14.12
C ILE A 494 3.28 -24.54 13.01
N ASN A 495 3.91 -23.38 13.23
CA ASN A 495 4.79 -22.79 12.22
C ASN A 495 6.14 -23.55 12.09
N GLU A 496 6.63 -24.15 13.17
CA GLU A 496 7.80 -25.06 13.14
C GLU A 496 7.53 -26.35 12.35
N ASP A 497 6.31 -26.87 12.42
CA ASP A 497 5.87 -28.04 11.64
C ASP A 497 5.82 -27.76 10.12
N ARG A 498 5.58 -26.51 9.67
CA ARG A 498 5.61 -26.00 8.29
C ARG A 498 4.57 -26.57 7.33
N ARG A 499 3.73 -27.53 7.72
CA ARG A 499 2.64 -28.03 6.85
C ARG A 499 1.59 -26.95 6.57
N ILE A 500 1.39 -26.01 7.50
CA ILE A 500 0.55 -24.83 7.36
C ILE A 500 1.27 -23.60 7.95
N HIS A 501 0.85 -22.41 7.54
CA HIS A 501 1.38 -21.17 8.14
C HIS A 501 0.26 -20.30 8.71
N LEU A 502 0.37 -19.92 9.99
CA LEU A 502 -0.56 -19.06 10.71
C LEU A 502 0.19 -17.91 11.38
N VAL A 503 -0.49 -16.78 11.55
CA VAL A 503 0.01 -15.68 12.41
C VAL A 503 -0.96 -15.40 13.53
N PRO A 504 -0.46 -15.10 14.75
CA PRO A 504 -1.32 -14.74 15.88
C PRO A 504 -1.75 -13.29 15.82
N SER A 505 -2.67 -12.94 16.74
CA SER A 505 -2.97 -11.57 17.12
C SER A 505 -3.40 -11.51 18.58
N THR A 506 -3.59 -10.27 19.05
CA THR A 506 -4.15 -10.00 20.38
C THR A 506 -5.27 -8.98 20.27
N ALA A 507 -6.35 -9.19 21.04
CA ALA A 507 -7.39 -8.20 21.21
C ALA A 507 -7.94 -8.31 22.64
N HIS A 508 -8.13 -7.17 23.30
CA HIS A 508 -8.67 -7.10 24.66
C HIS A 508 -8.01 -8.05 25.67
N GLY A 509 -6.68 -8.24 25.54
CA GLY A 509 -5.87 -9.10 26.43
C GLY A 509 -5.89 -10.59 26.11
N ALA A 510 -6.67 -11.04 25.12
CA ALA A 510 -6.65 -12.41 24.65
C ALA A 510 -5.68 -12.58 23.48
N PHE A 511 -4.78 -13.55 23.56
CA PHE A 511 -3.96 -14.03 22.45
C PHE A 511 -4.71 -15.13 21.70
N PHE A 512 -4.71 -15.07 20.37
CA PHE A 512 -5.39 -16.04 19.52
C PHE A 512 -4.68 -16.22 18.17
N LEU A 513 -4.98 -17.34 17.53
CA LEU A 513 -4.51 -17.68 16.20
C LEU A 513 -5.49 -17.13 15.17
N ARG A 514 -4.95 -16.72 14.02
CA ARG A 514 -5.72 -16.25 12.88
C ARG A 514 -5.51 -17.21 11.71
N LEU A 515 -6.62 -17.73 11.17
CA LEU A 515 -6.64 -18.42 9.90
C LEU A 515 -7.30 -17.48 8.88
N ALA A 516 -6.48 -16.94 7.97
CA ALA A 516 -6.95 -16.11 6.86
C ALA A 516 -6.90 -16.93 5.57
N VAL A 517 -8.04 -17.11 4.92
CA VAL A 517 -8.06 -17.74 3.58
C VAL A 517 -7.54 -16.71 2.58
N CYS A 518 -6.37 -17.00 2.01
CA CYS A 518 -5.62 -16.06 1.17
C CYS A 518 -5.70 -16.37 -0.32
N ASN A 519 -6.24 -17.54 -0.67
CA ASN A 519 -6.27 -18.03 -2.05
C ASN A 519 -7.60 -18.72 -2.36
N SER A 520 -8.21 -18.44 -3.51
CA SER A 520 -9.42 -19.14 -3.99
C SER A 520 -9.15 -20.58 -4.44
N GLU A 521 -7.89 -20.94 -4.67
CA GLU A 521 -7.47 -22.33 -4.97
C GLU A 521 -7.43 -23.23 -3.72
N THR A 522 -7.63 -22.64 -2.52
CA THR A 522 -7.80 -23.39 -1.28
C THR A 522 -9.11 -24.17 -1.34
N THR A 523 -9.03 -25.50 -1.29
CA THR A 523 -10.17 -26.40 -1.37
C THR A 523 -10.75 -26.72 0.01
N SER A 524 -11.86 -27.45 0.05
CA SER A 524 -12.43 -27.99 1.29
C SER A 524 -11.45 -28.96 1.97
N GLU A 525 -10.77 -29.79 1.20
CA GLU A 525 -9.77 -30.73 1.69
C GLU A 525 -8.61 -30.01 2.37
N ASP A 526 -8.17 -28.86 1.84
CA ASP A 526 -7.12 -28.05 2.43
C ASP A 526 -7.55 -27.48 3.81
N ILE A 527 -8.82 -27.10 3.94
CA ILE A 527 -9.40 -26.62 5.21
C ILE A 527 -9.45 -27.76 6.24
N HIS A 528 -9.89 -28.93 5.85
CA HIS A 528 -9.87 -30.12 6.71
C HIS A 528 -8.45 -30.54 7.10
N PHE A 529 -7.51 -30.47 6.15
CA PHE A 529 -6.10 -30.72 6.41
C PHE A 529 -5.55 -29.74 7.46
N ALA A 530 -5.80 -28.43 7.28
CA ALA A 530 -5.38 -27.41 8.24
C ALA A 530 -5.92 -27.68 9.66
N TYR A 531 -7.21 -28.00 9.77
CA TYR A 531 -7.79 -28.37 11.07
C TYR A 531 -7.12 -29.61 11.67
N ASN A 532 -6.87 -30.66 10.89
CA ASN A 532 -6.22 -31.88 11.36
C ASN A 532 -4.80 -31.62 11.87
N VAL A 533 -4.01 -30.81 11.16
CA VAL A 533 -2.67 -30.37 11.60
C VAL A 533 -2.74 -29.63 12.94
N ILE A 534 -3.65 -28.66 13.05
CA ILE A 534 -3.83 -27.88 14.28
C ILE A 534 -4.24 -28.80 15.43
N LYS A 535 -5.19 -29.70 15.22
CA LYS A 535 -5.67 -30.65 16.19
C LYS A 535 -4.56 -31.63 16.67
N GLU A 536 -3.80 -32.18 15.73
CA GLU A 536 -2.66 -33.07 16.01
C GLU A 536 -1.64 -32.37 16.93
N ILE A 537 -1.20 -31.17 16.53
CA ILE A 537 -0.18 -30.42 17.27
C ILE A 537 -0.72 -29.98 18.64
N SER A 538 -1.99 -29.59 18.73
CA SER A 538 -2.62 -29.15 19.97
C SER A 538 -2.64 -30.22 21.06
N GLN A 539 -2.61 -31.51 20.70
CA GLN A 539 -2.56 -32.63 21.67
C GLN A 539 -1.34 -32.58 22.59
N LYS A 540 -0.29 -31.86 22.19
CA LYS A 540 0.92 -31.67 23.04
C LYS A 540 0.72 -30.64 24.14
N PHE A 541 -0.40 -29.92 24.15
CA PHE A 541 -0.64 -28.75 25.00
C PHE A 541 -1.93 -28.88 25.86
N VAL A 542 -2.67 -29.98 25.72
CA VAL A 542 -3.96 -30.25 26.41
C VAL A 542 -3.87 -31.53 27.23
#